data_4d060f0de1f383f20931cae13fa8da94
#
_entry.id   4d060f0de1f383f20931cae13fa8da94
#
_cell.length_a   1.000
_cell.length_b   1.000
_cell.length_c   1.000
_cell.angle_alpha   90.00
_cell.angle_beta   90.00
_cell.angle_gamma   90.00
#
_symmetry.space_group_name_H-M   'P 1'
#
loop_
_entity.id
_entity.type
_entity.pdbx_description
1 polymer ?
#
loop_
_entity_poly.entity_id
_entity_poly.type
_entity_poly.pdbx_seq_one_letter_code
_entity_poly.pdbx_strand_id
1 'polypeptide(L)'
;PLTQNGCVRVLSLAAYPNAQPAAAVAQRLALATTDRHHRFWPDDLSVLEPGRLRWDRVLGSRHVTDLYLLALAVHHGGRLVTLDRGIALDAVPGATAAHLELLDHPY
;
A
#
# COMPACT_ATOMS: atom_id res chain seq x y z
N PRO A 1 -3.52 -4.43 7.09
CA PRO A 1 -3.05 -5.82 7.13
C PRO A 1 -2.13 -6.19 5.98
N LEU A 2 -2.51 -5.86 4.75
CA LEU A 2 -1.75 -6.24 3.55
C LEU A 2 -0.31 -5.72 3.57
N THR A 3 -0.12 -4.45 3.93
CA THR A 3 1.21 -3.83 3.96
C THR A 3 2.06 -4.37 5.10
N GLN A 4 1.47 -4.66 6.24
CA GLN A 4 2.17 -5.28 7.37
C GLN A 4 2.65 -6.68 6.98
N ASN A 5 1.78 -7.47 6.39
CA ASN A 5 2.14 -8.81 5.92
C ASN A 5 3.26 -8.75 4.89
N GLY A 6 3.15 -7.84 3.92
CA GLY A 6 4.16 -7.65 2.90
C GLY A 6 5.50 -7.22 3.47
N CYS A 7 5.50 -6.34 4.45
CA CYS A 7 6.72 -5.87 5.12
C CYS A 7 7.46 -7.04 5.77
N VAL A 8 6.76 -7.86 6.56
CA VAL A 8 7.38 -9.02 7.21
C VAL A 8 7.92 -10.00 6.17
N ARG A 9 7.13 -10.29 5.14
CA ARG A 9 7.53 -11.25 4.11
C ARG A 9 8.77 -10.80 3.35
N VAL A 10 8.81 -9.55 2.91
CA VAL A 10 9.92 -9.05 2.08
C VAL A 10 11.20 -8.91 2.88
N LEU A 11 11.13 -8.30 4.08
CA LEU A 11 12.33 -8.06 4.87
C LEU A 11 12.93 -9.34 5.47
N SER A 12 12.17 -10.43 5.48
CA SER A 12 12.67 -11.73 5.94
C SER A 12 13.08 -12.66 4.79
N LEU A 13 12.97 -12.23 3.53
CA LEU A 13 13.46 -13.03 2.41
C LEU A 13 14.98 -13.17 2.47
N ALA A 14 15.48 -14.39 2.27
CA ALA A 14 16.90 -14.67 2.32
C ALA A 14 17.70 -13.86 1.28
N ALA A 15 17.08 -13.56 0.13
CA ALA A 15 17.70 -12.79 -0.93
C ALA A 15 17.71 -11.27 -0.67
N TYR A 16 16.98 -10.80 0.35
CA TYR A 16 16.91 -9.38 0.66
C TYR A 16 18.19 -8.94 1.37
N PRO A 17 18.79 -7.79 1.02
CA PRO A 17 19.99 -7.30 1.71
C PRO A 17 19.73 -7.14 3.21
N ASN A 18 20.64 -7.68 4.04
CA ASN A 18 20.51 -7.66 5.48
C ASN A 18 19.22 -8.31 5.99
N ALA A 19 18.81 -9.42 5.37
CA ALA A 19 17.61 -10.14 5.77
C ALA A 19 17.60 -10.47 7.25
N GLN A 20 16.45 -10.26 7.90
CA GLN A 20 16.24 -10.53 9.32
C GLN A 20 15.27 -11.70 9.48
N PRO A 21 15.34 -12.46 10.59
CA PRO A 21 14.31 -13.45 10.87
C PRO A 21 12.91 -12.81 10.89
N ALA A 22 11.92 -13.52 10.40
CA ALA A 22 10.55 -13.01 10.34
C ALA A 22 10.05 -12.54 11.72
N ALA A 23 10.39 -13.28 12.79
CA ALA A 23 10.01 -12.89 14.14
C ALA A 23 10.62 -11.54 14.56
N ALA A 24 11.86 -11.27 14.17
CA ALA A 24 12.52 -9.99 14.48
C ALA A 24 11.88 -8.84 13.73
N VAL A 25 11.53 -9.04 12.44
CA VAL A 25 10.83 -8.03 11.65
C VAL A 25 9.46 -7.75 12.26
N ALA A 26 8.72 -8.79 12.60
CA ALA A 26 7.39 -8.65 13.20
C ALA A 26 7.45 -7.89 14.52
N GLN A 27 8.44 -8.16 15.36
CA GLN A 27 8.60 -7.48 16.65
C GLN A 27 8.88 -5.98 16.45
N ARG A 28 9.77 -5.62 15.54
CA ARG A 28 10.06 -4.23 15.25
C ARG A 28 8.84 -3.50 14.68
N LEU A 29 8.12 -4.16 13.78
CA LEU A 29 6.93 -3.57 13.20
C LEU A 29 5.84 -3.38 14.27
N ALA A 30 5.66 -4.36 15.14
CA ALA A 30 4.71 -4.25 16.25
C ALA A 30 5.02 -3.06 17.15
N LEU A 31 6.30 -2.82 17.44
CA LEU A 31 6.71 -1.64 18.22
C LEU A 31 6.41 -0.34 17.49
N ALA A 32 6.64 -0.30 16.17
CA ALA A 32 6.36 0.89 15.37
C ALA A 32 4.87 1.22 15.37
N THR A 33 4.00 0.21 15.41
CA THR A 33 2.54 0.41 15.42
C THR A 33 1.99 0.84 16.79
N THR A 34 2.82 0.88 17.83
CA THR A 34 2.39 1.45 19.12
C THR A 34 2.48 2.97 19.16
N ASP A 35 3.07 3.60 18.14
CA ASP A 35 3.15 5.05 18.06
C ASP A 35 1.76 5.66 18.00
N ARG A 36 1.56 6.78 18.70
CA ARG A 36 0.27 7.46 18.78
C ARG A 36 -0.24 7.96 17.42
N HIS A 37 0.65 8.12 16.46
CA HIS A 37 0.29 8.55 15.10
C HIS A 37 -0.10 7.40 14.21
N HIS A 38 0.11 6.15 14.64
CA HIS A 38 -0.27 4.97 13.89
C HIS A 38 -1.79 4.77 13.95
N ARG A 39 -2.38 4.46 12.78
CA ARG A 39 -3.78 4.05 12.64
C ARG A 39 -3.82 2.78 11.83
N PHE A 40 -4.42 1.75 12.38
CA PHE A 40 -4.62 0.51 11.65
C PHE A 40 -5.87 0.63 10.76
N TRP A 41 -5.69 0.43 9.46
CA TRP A 41 -6.81 0.33 8.53
C TRP A 41 -7.04 -1.12 8.18
N PRO A 42 -8.24 -1.67 8.43
CA PRO A 42 -8.56 -3.00 7.93
C PRO A 42 -8.67 -2.99 6.40
N ASP A 43 -8.52 -4.15 5.78
CA ASP A 43 -8.77 -4.32 4.35
C ASP A 43 -10.28 -4.46 4.16
N ASP A 44 -11.01 -3.39 4.32
CA ASP A 44 -12.47 -3.36 4.44
C ASP A 44 -13.18 -2.96 3.14
N LEU A 45 -12.50 -3.10 2.00
CA LEU A 45 -13.14 -2.98 0.70
C LEU A 45 -12.69 -4.09 -0.24
N SER A 46 -13.52 -4.40 -1.21
CA SER A 46 -13.21 -5.40 -2.23
C SER A 46 -12.99 -4.70 -3.56
N VAL A 47 -11.93 -5.09 -4.28
CA VAL A 47 -11.72 -4.60 -5.66
C VAL A 47 -12.83 -5.05 -6.60
N LEU A 48 -13.60 -6.07 -6.21
CA LEU A 48 -14.70 -6.59 -7.01
C LEU A 48 -15.99 -5.79 -6.85
N GLU A 49 -16.06 -4.90 -5.86
CA GLU A 49 -17.21 -4.02 -5.73
C GLU A 49 -17.31 -3.08 -6.93
N PRO A 50 -18.53 -2.92 -7.49
CA PRO A 50 -18.72 -1.95 -8.58
C PRO A 50 -18.28 -0.54 -8.16
N GLY A 51 -17.53 0.13 -9.03
CA GLY A 51 -17.09 1.49 -8.79
C GLY A 51 -15.82 1.64 -7.96
N ARG A 52 -15.19 0.55 -7.53
CA ARG A 52 -13.91 0.63 -6.80
C ARG A 52 -12.73 0.84 -7.73
N LEU A 53 -12.68 0.11 -8.85
CA LEU A 53 -11.65 0.26 -9.88
C LEU A 53 -12.29 0.36 -11.24
N ARG A 54 -11.68 1.14 -12.13
CA ARG A 54 -12.00 1.12 -13.56
C ARG A 54 -11.06 0.10 -14.21
N TRP A 55 -11.58 -1.12 -14.41
CA TRP A 55 -10.77 -2.22 -14.90
C TRP A 55 -10.18 -1.98 -16.29
N ASP A 56 -10.86 -1.17 -17.11
CA ASP A 56 -10.34 -0.76 -18.41
C ASP A 56 -9.11 0.15 -18.33
N ARG A 57 -8.81 0.68 -17.15
CA ARG A 57 -7.64 1.51 -16.89
C ARG A 57 -6.54 0.76 -16.14
N VAL A 58 -6.77 -0.50 -15.79
CA VAL A 58 -5.78 -1.34 -15.12
C VAL A 58 -4.92 -2.02 -16.18
N LEU A 59 -3.67 -1.57 -16.34
CA LEU A 59 -2.83 -1.94 -17.47
C LEU A 59 -2.08 -3.25 -17.30
N GLY A 60 -2.13 -3.87 -16.13
CA GLY A 60 -1.48 -5.16 -15.92
C GLY A 60 -1.61 -5.62 -14.49
N SER A 61 -1.31 -6.90 -14.27
CA SER A 61 -1.49 -7.54 -12.95
C SER A 61 -0.64 -6.90 -11.86
N ARG A 62 0.52 -6.37 -12.21
CA ARG A 62 1.43 -5.73 -11.24
C ARG A 62 0.87 -4.45 -10.64
N HIS A 63 -0.14 -3.84 -11.29
CA HIS A 63 -0.75 -2.59 -10.82
C HIS A 63 -1.90 -2.82 -9.84
N VAL A 64 -2.40 -4.05 -9.73
CA VAL A 64 -3.62 -4.33 -8.97
C VAL A 64 -3.47 -3.97 -7.50
N THR A 65 -2.38 -4.38 -6.86
CA THR A 65 -2.15 -4.11 -5.44
C THR A 65 -2.02 -2.61 -5.17
N ASP A 66 -1.30 -1.87 -6.00
CA ASP A 66 -1.14 -0.43 -5.84
C ASP A 66 -2.47 0.29 -5.98
N LEU A 67 -3.30 -0.12 -6.94
CA LEU A 67 -4.61 0.48 -7.14
C LEU A 67 -5.58 0.11 -6.01
N TYR A 68 -5.46 -1.09 -5.44
CA TYR A 68 -6.19 -1.46 -4.24
C TYR A 68 -5.84 -0.53 -3.07
N LEU A 69 -4.54 -0.28 -2.86
CA LEU A 69 -4.07 0.58 -1.78
C LEU A 69 -4.53 2.03 -2.00
N LEU A 70 -4.55 2.50 -3.24
CA LEU A 70 -5.08 3.82 -3.56
C LEU A 70 -6.58 3.89 -3.28
N ALA A 71 -7.34 2.86 -3.67
CA ALA A 71 -8.76 2.79 -3.38
C ALA A 71 -9.05 2.77 -1.88
N LEU A 72 -8.22 2.06 -1.12
CA LEU A 72 -8.31 2.03 0.34
C LEU A 72 -8.06 3.40 0.94
N ALA A 73 -7.07 4.14 0.42
CA ALA A 73 -6.79 5.51 0.85
C ALA A 73 -7.98 6.44 0.57
N VAL A 74 -8.59 6.33 -0.61
CA VAL A 74 -9.79 7.10 -0.94
C VAL A 74 -10.93 6.77 0.02
N HIS A 75 -11.13 5.48 0.29
CA HIS A 75 -12.19 5.00 1.19
C HIS A 75 -12.04 5.57 2.62
N HIS A 76 -10.82 5.65 3.11
CA HIS A 76 -10.53 6.13 4.46
C HIS A 76 -10.25 7.65 4.54
N GLY A 77 -10.33 8.36 3.42
CA GLY A 77 -10.06 9.80 3.39
C GLY A 77 -8.59 10.15 3.62
N GLY A 78 -7.69 9.22 3.32
CA GLY A 78 -6.27 9.40 3.48
C GLY A 78 -5.53 9.56 2.16
N ARG A 79 -4.25 9.25 2.17
CA ARG A 79 -3.44 9.26 0.96
C ARG A 79 -2.47 8.09 0.94
N LEU A 80 -2.23 7.57 -0.24
CA LEU A 80 -1.17 6.59 -0.48
C LEU A 80 0.14 7.33 -0.69
N VAL A 81 1.13 7.02 0.13
CA VAL A 81 2.50 7.55 -0.01
C VAL A 81 3.33 6.48 -0.71
N THR A 82 3.96 6.83 -1.80
CA THR A 82 4.66 5.85 -2.64
C THR A 82 5.85 6.46 -3.35
N LEU A 83 6.79 5.61 -3.76
CA LEU A 83 7.88 5.96 -4.66
C LEU A 83 7.56 5.63 -6.12
N ASP A 84 6.46 4.94 -6.38
CA ASP A 84 6.09 4.48 -7.72
C ASP A 84 5.38 5.60 -8.48
N ARG A 85 5.98 6.01 -9.61
CA ARG A 85 5.43 7.06 -10.47
C ARG A 85 4.37 6.54 -11.45
N GLY A 86 4.17 5.23 -11.49
CA GLY A 86 3.27 4.59 -12.46
C GLY A 86 1.84 4.39 -11.97
N ILE A 87 1.45 4.95 -10.83
CA ILE A 87 0.11 4.75 -10.30
C ILE A 87 -0.88 5.66 -11.02
N ALA A 88 -1.88 5.06 -11.66
CA ALA A 88 -2.87 5.76 -12.45
C ALA A 88 -4.07 6.17 -11.58
N LEU A 89 -4.17 7.47 -11.29
CA LEU A 89 -5.30 8.00 -10.49
C LEU A 89 -6.65 7.74 -11.17
N ASP A 90 -6.69 7.78 -12.49
CA ASP A 90 -7.94 7.60 -13.25
C ASP A 90 -8.49 6.18 -13.20
N ALA A 91 -7.72 5.21 -12.73
CA ALA A 91 -8.19 3.84 -12.54
C ALA A 91 -9.02 3.67 -11.26
N VAL A 92 -9.01 4.65 -10.37
CA VAL A 92 -9.76 4.60 -9.10
C VAL A 92 -10.76 5.74 -9.07
N PRO A 93 -12.06 5.44 -9.20
CA PRO A 93 -13.10 6.48 -9.11
C PRO A 93 -13.02 7.24 -7.79
N GLY A 94 -13.08 8.55 -7.86
CA GLY A 94 -12.99 9.42 -6.69
C GLY A 94 -11.57 9.78 -6.27
N ALA A 95 -10.55 9.13 -6.83
CA ALA A 95 -9.17 9.47 -6.51
C ALA A 95 -8.76 10.80 -7.16
N THR A 96 -8.08 11.62 -6.38
CA THR A 96 -7.51 12.90 -6.86
C THR A 96 -6.05 12.96 -6.44
N ALA A 97 -5.36 14.01 -6.86
CA ALA A 97 -3.98 14.23 -6.45
C ALA A 97 -3.82 14.32 -4.92
N ALA A 98 -4.89 14.67 -4.20
CA ALA A 98 -4.86 14.71 -2.74
C ALA A 98 -4.76 13.33 -2.09
N HIS A 99 -5.08 12.26 -2.82
CA HIS A 99 -5.04 10.89 -2.31
C HIS A 99 -3.73 10.16 -2.61
N LEU A 100 -2.81 10.82 -3.31
CA LEU A 100 -1.54 10.20 -3.69
C LEU A 100 -0.40 11.18 -3.40
N GLU A 101 0.60 10.72 -2.65
CA GLU A 101 1.82 11.48 -2.43
C GLU A 101 3.00 10.70 -2.95
N LEU A 102 3.66 11.24 -3.97
CA LEU A 102 4.84 10.65 -4.55
C LEU A 102 6.07 11.21 -3.85
N LEU A 103 6.86 10.32 -3.27
CA LEU A 103 8.12 10.70 -2.65
C LEU A 103 9.22 10.76 -3.71
N ASP A 104 10.06 11.78 -3.63
CA ASP A 104 11.23 11.85 -4.48
C ASP A 104 12.27 10.84 -4.01
N HIS A 105 12.85 10.13 -4.97
CA HIS A 105 13.93 9.21 -4.67
C HIS A 105 15.21 10.04 -4.56
N PRO A 106 15.94 9.95 -3.43
CA PRO A 106 17.10 10.81 -3.22
C PRO A 106 18.31 10.44 -4.07
N TYR A 107 18.28 9.34 -4.79
CA TYR A 107 19.38 8.91 -5.66
C TYR A 107 18.94 8.51 -7.03
#